data_851a45eadd6e27b915a4cd336163086c
#
_entry.id   851a45eadd6e27b915a4cd336163086c
#
_cell.length_a   1.000
_cell.length_b   1.000
_cell.length_c   1.000
_cell.angle_alpha   90.00
_cell.angle_beta   90.00
_cell.angle_gamma   90.00
#
_symmetry.space_group_name_H-M   'P 1'
#
loop_
_entity.id
_entity.type
_entity.pdbx_description
1 polymer ?
#
loop_
_entity_poly.entity_id
_entity_poly.type
_entity_poly.pdbx_seq_one_letter_code
_entity_poly.pdbx_strand_id
1 'polypeptide(L)'
;MATALVSLEGVLMTEVGDPIPDGVRLYRVIAEHYRTVLTSDMSVQKTDHWLRSNMIFGYADIYDDRYFFEGQDLRHRQIDYAMAQGKVELFIDADADYCAYALSKGIPSLMFANPKFVRSKRPVKPWEDLRSEVERQRLALLDAHLGSSTKRFE
;
A
#
# COMPACT_ATOMS: atom_id res chain seq x y z
N MET A 1 -10.49 -5.45 -14.63
CA MET A 1 -9.13 -4.96 -14.45
C MET A 1 -8.74 -5.09 -12.98
N ALA A 2 -7.54 -5.57 -12.73
CA ALA A 2 -7.01 -5.71 -11.37
C ALA A 2 -6.87 -4.35 -10.67
N THR A 3 -7.13 -4.29 -9.38
CA THR A 3 -7.03 -3.06 -8.59
C THR A 3 -5.69 -2.99 -7.88
N ALA A 4 -5.03 -1.84 -7.99
CA ALA A 4 -3.85 -1.48 -7.21
C ALA A 4 -4.17 -0.30 -6.28
N LEU A 5 -3.72 -0.39 -5.05
CA LEU A 5 -3.75 0.72 -4.10
C LEU A 5 -2.37 1.39 -4.08
N VAL A 6 -2.35 2.70 -4.26
CA VAL A 6 -1.11 3.49 -4.21
C VAL A 6 -1.30 4.60 -3.19
N SER A 7 -0.39 4.68 -2.25
CA SER A 7 -0.43 5.74 -1.23
C SER A 7 0.11 7.05 -1.77
N LEU A 8 -0.56 8.14 -1.45
CA LEU A 8 -0.12 9.48 -1.82
C LEU A 8 1.15 9.86 -1.06
N GLU A 9 1.09 9.78 0.26
CA GLU A 9 2.18 10.18 1.14
C GLU A 9 3.34 9.18 1.05
N GLY A 10 4.50 9.67 0.71
CA GLY A 10 5.73 8.88 0.62
C GLY A 10 5.97 8.20 -0.72
N VAL A 11 4.96 8.05 -1.55
CA VAL A 11 5.12 7.54 -2.92
C VAL A 11 5.05 8.67 -3.93
N LEU A 12 3.99 9.47 -3.88
CA LEU A 12 3.79 10.59 -4.82
C LEU A 12 4.19 11.92 -4.24
N MET A 13 4.03 12.11 -2.93
CA MET A 13 4.19 13.39 -2.24
C MET A 13 5.15 13.26 -1.06
N THR A 14 6.06 14.21 -0.92
CA THR A 14 6.94 14.34 0.26
C THR A 14 6.17 14.88 1.47
N GLU A 15 6.79 14.86 2.65
CA GLU A 15 6.19 15.41 3.88
C GLU A 15 5.87 16.91 3.79
N VAL A 16 6.59 17.64 2.95
CA VAL A 16 6.38 19.08 2.75
C VAL A 16 5.49 19.40 1.55
N GLY A 17 4.93 18.39 0.90
CA GLY A 17 3.97 18.57 -0.19
C GLY A 17 4.56 18.65 -1.59
N ASP A 18 5.85 18.36 -1.76
CA ASP A 18 6.47 18.31 -3.08
C ASP A 18 6.21 16.96 -3.76
N PRO A 19 6.11 16.92 -5.10
CA PRO A 19 6.01 15.65 -5.80
C PRO A 19 7.33 14.87 -5.74
N ILE A 20 7.22 13.54 -5.72
CA ILE A 20 8.35 12.61 -5.80
C ILE A 20 8.43 12.12 -7.24
N PRO A 21 9.40 12.58 -8.05
CA PRO A 21 9.41 12.29 -9.50
C PRO A 21 9.40 10.80 -9.83
N ASP A 22 10.17 9.99 -9.12
CA ASP A 22 10.23 8.56 -9.39
C ASP A 22 8.97 7.82 -8.94
N GLY A 23 8.34 8.28 -7.85
CA GLY A 23 7.05 7.77 -7.42
C GLY A 23 5.94 8.09 -8.42
N VAL A 24 5.95 9.30 -8.99
CA VAL A 24 5.00 9.70 -10.04
C VAL A 24 5.20 8.86 -11.31
N ARG A 25 6.44 8.59 -11.70
CA ARG A 25 6.74 7.71 -12.83
C ARG A 25 6.22 6.29 -12.60
N LEU A 26 6.48 5.74 -11.42
CA LEU A 26 5.97 4.43 -11.02
C LEU A 26 4.44 4.40 -11.08
N TYR A 27 3.79 5.41 -10.51
CA TYR A 27 2.33 5.54 -10.54
C TYR A 27 1.79 5.50 -11.97
N ARG A 28 2.41 6.21 -12.91
CA ARG A 28 1.97 6.24 -14.31
C ARG A 28 2.02 4.87 -14.95
N VAL A 29 3.06 4.10 -14.68
CA VAL A 29 3.15 2.71 -15.17
C VAL A 29 2.04 1.84 -14.56
N ILE A 30 1.83 1.96 -13.25
CA ILE A 30 0.78 1.19 -12.56
C ILE A 30 -0.61 1.57 -13.10
N ALA A 31 -0.87 2.85 -13.31
CA ALA A 31 -2.17 3.34 -13.78
C ALA A 31 -2.52 2.86 -15.20
N GLU A 32 -1.52 2.51 -16.02
CA GLU A 32 -1.74 1.93 -17.35
C GLU A 32 -2.23 0.48 -17.27
N HIS A 33 -1.89 -0.26 -16.22
CA HIS A 33 -2.13 -1.70 -16.13
C HIS A 33 -3.13 -2.11 -15.05
N TYR A 34 -3.47 -1.20 -14.14
CA TYR A 34 -4.37 -1.47 -13.02
C TYR A 34 -5.44 -0.40 -12.91
N ARG A 35 -6.60 -0.80 -12.41
CA ARG A 35 -7.54 0.15 -11.83
C ARG A 35 -6.88 0.70 -10.56
N THR A 36 -6.48 1.95 -10.56
CA THR A 36 -5.68 2.53 -9.48
C THR A 36 -6.55 3.35 -8.53
N VAL A 37 -6.46 3.04 -7.26
CA VAL A 37 -7.09 3.79 -6.17
C VAL A 37 -5.99 4.39 -5.32
N LEU A 38 -6.09 5.68 -5.05
CA LEU A 38 -5.15 6.40 -4.20
C LEU A 38 -5.63 6.39 -2.76
N THR A 39 -4.71 6.16 -1.84
CA THR A 39 -4.98 6.29 -0.40
C THR A 39 -4.26 7.53 0.11
N SER A 40 -4.93 8.30 0.96
CA SER A 40 -4.43 9.59 1.44
C SER A 40 -4.79 9.80 2.91
N ASP A 41 -3.91 10.51 3.63
CA ASP A 41 -4.16 10.95 5.01
C ASP A 41 -4.91 12.29 5.04
N MET A 42 -5.07 12.95 3.89
CA MET A 42 -5.75 14.24 3.76
C MET A 42 -7.21 14.07 3.33
N SER A 43 -7.96 15.16 3.36
CA SER A 43 -9.31 15.19 2.78
C SER A 43 -9.28 14.97 1.27
N VAL A 44 -10.41 14.52 0.71
CA VAL A 44 -10.53 14.32 -0.74
C VAL A 44 -10.30 15.62 -1.51
N GLN A 45 -10.76 16.75 -0.97
CA GLN A 45 -10.59 18.07 -1.62
C GLN A 45 -9.11 18.47 -1.70
N LYS A 46 -8.37 18.32 -0.61
CA LYS A 46 -6.93 18.63 -0.58
C LYS A 46 -6.13 17.67 -1.46
N THR A 47 -6.47 16.40 -1.43
CA THR A 47 -5.82 15.37 -2.24
C THR A 47 -6.04 15.62 -3.73
N ASP A 48 -7.29 15.84 -4.13
CA ASP A 48 -7.64 16.12 -5.52
C ASP A 48 -6.96 17.40 -6.03
N HIS A 49 -6.97 18.46 -5.22
CA HIS A 49 -6.30 19.70 -5.56
C HIS A 49 -4.80 19.49 -5.79
N TRP A 50 -4.14 18.77 -4.89
CA TRP A 50 -2.71 18.48 -5.00
C TRP A 50 -2.41 17.64 -6.27
N LEU A 51 -3.20 16.62 -6.53
CA LEU A 51 -3.04 15.77 -7.71
C LEU A 51 -3.17 16.57 -9.01
N ARG A 52 -4.20 17.40 -9.12
CA ARG A 52 -4.42 18.24 -10.29
C ARG A 52 -3.32 19.27 -10.47
N SER A 53 -2.86 19.88 -9.38
CA SER A 53 -1.77 20.86 -9.40
C SER A 53 -0.45 20.26 -9.88
N ASN A 54 -0.26 18.96 -9.69
CA ASN A 54 0.92 18.23 -10.12
C ASN A 54 0.67 17.40 -11.39
N MET A 55 -0.47 17.58 -12.05
CA MET A 55 -0.84 16.93 -13.30
C MET A 55 -0.84 15.38 -13.19
N ILE A 56 -1.32 14.87 -12.07
CA ILE A 56 -1.45 13.44 -11.82
C ILE A 56 -2.92 13.04 -12.01
N PHE A 57 -3.16 12.18 -12.98
CA PHE A 57 -4.50 11.74 -13.39
C PHE A 57 -4.53 10.21 -13.54
N GLY A 58 -5.67 9.66 -13.88
CA GLY A 58 -5.81 8.23 -14.21
C GLY A 58 -6.19 7.35 -13.03
N TYR A 59 -6.41 7.90 -11.85
CA TYR A 59 -6.96 7.16 -10.71
C TYR A 59 -8.48 7.01 -10.83
N ALA A 60 -8.98 5.87 -10.35
CA ALA A 60 -10.42 5.58 -10.36
C ALA A 60 -11.13 6.15 -9.13
N ASP A 61 -10.43 6.24 -7.99
CA ASP A 61 -11.00 6.71 -6.72
C ASP A 61 -9.90 7.18 -5.78
N ILE A 62 -10.31 7.91 -4.75
CA ILE A 62 -9.45 8.39 -3.66
C ILE A 62 -10.08 7.95 -2.34
N TYR A 63 -9.36 7.19 -1.55
CA TYR A 63 -9.73 6.89 -0.17
C TYR A 63 -9.01 7.89 0.74
N ASP A 64 -9.79 8.72 1.40
CA ASP A 64 -9.34 9.89 2.14
C ASP A 64 -9.47 9.71 3.66
N ASP A 65 -9.38 10.82 4.40
CA ASP A 65 -9.48 10.85 5.85
C ASP A 65 -10.87 10.51 6.42
N ARG A 66 -11.91 10.43 5.57
CA ARG A 66 -13.27 10.01 5.99
C ARG A 66 -13.30 8.58 6.51
N TYR A 67 -12.31 7.76 6.14
CA TYR A 67 -12.19 6.38 6.64
C TYR A 67 -11.60 6.32 8.05
N PHE A 68 -11.24 7.47 8.63
CA PHE A 68 -10.74 7.54 9.99
C PHE A 68 -11.79 7.04 10.98
N PHE A 69 -11.34 6.22 11.93
CA PHE A 69 -12.14 5.77 13.05
C PHE A 69 -11.26 5.71 14.30
N GLU A 70 -11.76 6.22 15.41
CA GLU A 70 -11.00 6.27 16.65
C GLU A 70 -10.55 4.87 17.10
N GLY A 71 -9.27 4.74 17.46
CA GLY A 71 -8.68 3.48 17.89
C GLY A 71 -8.22 2.57 16.76
N GLN A 72 -8.42 2.95 15.49
CA GLN A 72 -7.98 2.19 14.33
C GLN A 72 -7.08 3.03 13.42
N ASP A 73 -6.10 2.37 12.80
CA ASP A 73 -5.22 3.02 11.84
C ASP A 73 -5.97 3.34 10.54
N LEU A 74 -5.84 4.57 10.07
CA LEU A 74 -6.54 5.03 8.87
C LEU A 74 -6.17 4.19 7.64
N ARG A 75 -4.88 3.93 7.42
CA ARG A 75 -4.44 3.18 6.24
C ARG A 75 -4.93 1.73 6.28
N HIS A 76 -4.93 1.10 7.45
CA HIS A 76 -5.49 -0.24 7.62
C HIS A 76 -6.98 -0.27 7.21
N ARG A 77 -7.73 0.73 7.62
CA ARG A 77 -9.15 0.82 7.25
C ARG A 77 -9.35 1.04 5.75
N GLN A 78 -8.52 1.85 5.13
CA GLN A 78 -8.57 2.06 3.68
C GLN A 78 -8.27 0.76 2.91
N ILE A 79 -7.29 0.00 3.36
CA ILE A 79 -6.96 -1.32 2.80
C ILE A 79 -8.14 -2.28 2.97
N ASP A 80 -8.70 -2.37 4.18
CA ASP A 80 -9.83 -3.25 4.48
C ASP A 80 -11.07 -2.88 3.65
N TYR A 81 -11.34 -1.60 3.50
CA TYR A 81 -12.44 -1.10 2.66
C TYR A 81 -12.23 -1.50 1.19
N ALA A 82 -11.04 -1.33 0.67
CA ALA A 82 -10.73 -1.70 -0.71
C ALA A 82 -10.96 -3.20 -0.94
N MET A 83 -10.54 -4.05 -0.01
CA MET A 83 -10.75 -5.49 -0.08
C MET A 83 -12.23 -5.86 -0.04
N ALA A 84 -13.04 -5.12 0.71
CA ALA A 84 -14.50 -5.33 0.75
C ALA A 84 -15.18 -4.95 -0.56
N GLN A 85 -14.59 -4.05 -1.34
CA GLN A 85 -15.11 -3.66 -2.66
C GLN A 85 -14.73 -4.62 -3.78
N GLY A 86 -13.70 -5.41 -3.61
CA GLY A 86 -13.23 -6.37 -4.60
C GLY A 86 -11.80 -6.82 -4.35
N LYS A 87 -11.26 -7.55 -5.31
CA LYS A 87 -9.90 -8.07 -5.20
C LYS A 87 -8.88 -6.96 -5.41
N VAL A 88 -7.98 -6.81 -4.43
CA VAL A 88 -6.81 -5.94 -4.52
C VAL A 88 -5.61 -6.82 -4.85
N GLU A 89 -4.91 -6.49 -5.93
CA GLU A 89 -3.80 -7.31 -6.42
C GLU A 89 -2.42 -6.69 -6.19
N LEU A 90 -2.36 -5.43 -5.80
CA LEU A 90 -1.11 -4.74 -5.50
C LEU A 90 -1.35 -3.60 -4.53
N PHE A 91 -0.43 -3.44 -3.59
CA PHE A 91 -0.40 -2.30 -2.66
C PHE A 91 0.99 -1.67 -2.70
N ILE A 92 1.05 -0.36 -2.84
CA ILE A 92 2.31 0.40 -2.89
C ILE A 92 2.29 1.49 -1.82
N ASP A 93 3.23 1.43 -0.90
CA ASP A 93 3.38 2.41 0.17
C ASP A 93 4.86 2.58 0.52
N ALA A 94 5.20 3.70 1.10
CA ALA A 94 6.55 3.97 1.58
C ALA A 94 6.81 3.41 2.99
N ASP A 95 5.77 2.94 3.65
CA ASP A 95 5.80 2.53 5.05
C ASP A 95 5.80 1.01 5.17
N ALA A 96 6.82 0.46 5.81
CA ALA A 96 6.98 -0.98 5.97
C ALA A 96 5.84 -1.62 6.77
N ASP A 97 5.29 -0.93 7.77
CA ASP A 97 4.18 -1.46 8.58
C ASP A 97 2.91 -1.63 7.74
N TYR A 98 2.63 -0.68 6.86
CA TYR A 98 1.47 -0.78 5.97
C TYR A 98 1.64 -1.86 4.92
N CYS A 99 2.86 -2.02 4.40
CA CYS A 99 3.17 -3.13 3.50
C CYS A 99 3.03 -4.48 4.21
N ALA A 100 3.48 -4.59 5.45
CA ALA A 100 3.31 -5.80 6.26
C ALA A 100 1.84 -6.11 6.51
N TYR A 101 1.03 -5.10 6.80
CA TYR A 101 -0.41 -5.27 6.99
C TYR A 101 -1.07 -5.80 5.70
N ALA A 102 -0.78 -5.19 4.55
CA ALA A 102 -1.32 -5.63 3.27
C ALA A 102 -0.90 -7.08 2.96
N LEU A 103 0.36 -7.43 3.20
CA LEU A 103 0.85 -8.80 3.05
C LEU A 103 0.09 -9.77 3.95
N SER A 104 -0.20 -9.40 5.19
CA SER A 104 -0.96 -10.25 6.12
C SER A 104 -2.38 -10.54 5.62
N LYS A 105 -2.92 -9.67 4.76
CA LYS A 105 -4.22 -9.83 4.10
C LYS A 105 -4.12 -10.55 2.75
N GLY A 106 -2.94 -10.99 2.36
CA GLY A 106 -2.72 -11.69 1.10
C GLY A 106 -2.53 -10.77 -0.11
N ILE A 107 -2.26 -9.48 0.10
CA ILE A 107 -2.04 -8.53 -0.98
C ILE A 107 -0.54 -8.40 -1.26
N PRO A 108 -0.07 -8.69 -2.47
CA PRO A 108 1.30 -8.39 -2.88
C PRO A 108 1.61 -6.91 -2.67
N SER A 109 2.74 -6.61 -2.03
CA SER A 109 3.08 -5.25 -1.64
C SER A 109 4.45 -4.84 -2.18
N LEU A 110 4.52 -3.63 -2.70
CA LEU A 110 5.75 -2.99 -3.12
C LEU A 110 6.04 -1.84 -2.16
N MET A 111 7.15 -1.92 -1.43
CA MET A 111 7.59 -0.84 -0.57
C MET A 111 8.43 0.15 -1.37
N PHE A 112 7.94 1.38 -1.48
CA PHE A 112 8.66 2.47 -2.11
C PHE A 112 9.48 3.22 -1.05
N ALA A 113 10.71 2.77 -0.82
CA ALA A 113 11.61 3.43 0.13
C ALA A 113 12.15 4.73 -0.47
N ASN A 114 11.90 5.85 0.21
CA ASN A 114 12.40 7.15 -0.20
C ASN A 114 13.18 7.79 0.96
N PRO A 115 14.48 8.16 0.77
CA PRO A 115 15.27 8.76 1.84
C PRO A 115 14.76 10.12 2.30
N LYS A 116 13.91 10.77 1.51
CA LYS A 116 13.30 12.07 1.84
C LYS A 116 11.93 11.94 2.54
N PHE A 117 11.49 10.71 2.80
CA PHE A 117 10.21 10.47 3.46
C PHE A 117 10.42 9.52 4.63
N VAL A 118 10.38 10.06 5.84
CA VAL A 118 10.44 9.29 7.08
C VAL A 118 9.28 9.73 7.95
N ARG A 119 8.38 8.83 8.27
CA ARG A 119 7.30 9.12 9.21
C ARG A 119 7.86 9.25 10.62
N SER A 120 7.90 10.49 11.12
CA SER A 120 8.59 10.88 12.36
C SER A 120 7.94 10.42 13.67
N LYS A 121 6.79 9.73 13.65
CA LYS A 121 6.01 9.45 14.85
C LYS A 121 5.83 7.96 15.17
N ARG A 122 6.56 7.04 14.52
CA ARG A 122 6.42 5.62 14.80
C ARG A 122 7.55 5.11 15.71
N PRO A 123 7.21 4.22 16.65
CA PRO A 123 8.23 3.51 17.38
C PRO A 123 9.09 2.70 16.42
N VAL A 124 10.33 2.66 16.71
CA VAL A 124 11.45 2.09 15.97
C VAL A 124 11.19 0.63 15.61
N LYS A 125 11.32 0.28 14.36
CA LYS A 125 11.57 -1.01 13.70
C LYS A 125 10.54 -1.47 12.66
N PRO A 126 10.08 -0.60 11.75
CA PRO A 126 9.13 -1.02 10.70
C PRO A 126 9.72 -2.09 9.76
N TRP A 127 11.04 -2.11 9.59
CA TRP A 127 11.74 -3.11 8.79
C TRP A 127 11.66 -4.52 9.38
N GLU A 128 11.70 -4.63 10.70
CA GLU A 128 11.58 -5.92 11.39
C GLU A 128 10.19 -6.49 11.23
N ASP A 129 9.15 -5.67 11.31
CA ASP A 129 7.77 -6.10 11.13
C ASP A 129 7.51 -6.60 9.71
N LEU A 130 7.98 -5.88 8.70
CA LEU A 130 7.87 -6.32 7.31
C LEU A 130 8.65 -7.61 7.09
N ARG A 131 9.87 -7.70 7.58
CA ARG A 131 10.71 -8.89 7.47
C ARG A 131 10.06 -10.10 8.14
N SER A 132 9.49 -9.92 9.34
CA SER A 132 8.81 -10.97 10.08
C SER A 132 7.58 -11.47 9.31
N GLU A 133 6.80 -10.59 8.71
CA GLU A 133 5.63 -10.97 7.93
C GLU A 133 6.02 -11.73 6.65
N VAL A 134 7.03 -11.27 5.94
CA VAL A 134 7.56 -11.98 4.77
C VAL A 134 8.03 -13.39 5.14
N GLU A 135 8.77 -13.52 6.24
CA GLU A 135 9.26 -14.81 6.71
C GLU A 135 8.11 -15.73 7.15
N ARG A 136 7.11 -15.20 7.83
CA ARG A 136 5.91 -15.96 8.22
C ARG A 136 5.20 -16.55 6.99
N GLN A 137 4.98 -15.75 5.96
CA GLN A 137 4.33 -16.22 4.72
C GLN A 137 5.18 -17.24 3.98
N ARG A 138 6.49 -17.03 3.95
CA ARG A 138 7.42 -17.99 3.35
C ARG A 138 7.34 -19.35 4.02
N LEU A 139 7.36 -19.38 5.37
CA LEU A 139 7.25 -20.63 6.13
C LEU A 139 5.90 -21.32 5.91
N ALA A 140 4.80 -20.55 5.87
CA ALA A 140 3.48 -21.11 5.59
C ALA A 140 3.40 -21.77 4.21
N LEU A 141 4.01 -21.15 3.19
CA LEU A 141 4.08 -21.72 1.84
C LEU A 141 4.93 -22.99 1.80
N LEU A 142 6.06 -23.03 2.50
CA LEU A 142 6.90 -24.21 2.60
C LEU A 142 6.17 -25.37 3.29
N ASP A 143 5.48 -25.12 4.38
CA ASP A 143 4.68 -26.12 5.09
C ASP A 143 3.56 -26.67 4.21
N ALA A 144 2.85 -25.82 3.48
CA ALA A 144 1.81 -26.24 2.53
C ALA A 144 2.40 -27.09 1.41
N HIS A 145 3.57 -26.75 0.88
CA HIS A 145 4.24 -27.51 -0.16
C HIS A 145 4.69 -28.89 0.34
N LEU A 146 5.32 -28.96 1.51
CA LEU A 146 5.74 -30.22 2.14
C LEU A 146 4.54 -31.10 2.46
N GLY A 147 3.46 -30.55 2.98
CA GLY A 147 2.22 -31.27 3.23
C GLY A 147 1.61 -31.87 1.96
N SER A 148 1.63 -31.14 0.85
CA SER A 148 1.18 -31.61 -0.46
C SER A 148 2.05 -32.76 -1.01
N SER A 149 3.37 -32.63 -0.83
CA SER A 149 4.32 -33.68 -1.26
C SER A 149 4.13 -34.98 -0.48
N THR A 150 3.91 -34.90 0.82
CA THR A 150 3.67 -36.03 1.68
C THR A 150 2.38 -36.78 1.28
N LYS A 151 1.32 -36.08 0.94
CA LYS A 151 0.05 -36.65 0.48
C LYS A 151 0.14 -37.37 -0.85
N ARG A 152 1.11 -37.07 -1.69
CA ARG A 152 1.31 -37.70 -2.98
C ARG A 152 1.95 -39.10 -2.87
N PHE A 153 2.56 -39.38 -1.74
CA PHE A 153 3.24 -40.69 -1.50
C PHE A 153 2.46 -41.62 -0.58
N GLU A 154 1.32 -41.17 -0.06
CA GLU A 154 0.35 -41.99 0.67
C GLU A 154 -0.73 -42.52 -0.26
#